data_7bb04f05d377e349f81a54ebf149fec1
#
_entry.id   7bb04f05d377e349f81a54ebf149fec1
#
_cell.length_a   1.000
_cell.length_b   1.000
_cell.length_c   1.000
_cell.angle_alpha   90.00
_cell.angle_beta   90.00
_cell.angle_gamma   90.00
#
_symmetry.space_group_name_H-M   'P 1'
#
loop_
_entity.id
_entity.type
_entity.pdbx_description
1 polymer ?
#
loop_
_entity_poly.entity_id
_entity_poly.type
_entity_poly.pdbx_seq_one_letter_code
_entity_poly.pdbx_strand_id
1 'polypeptide(L)'
;MFNKDIGIDLGTANVLIYIKGQGIVLNEPSVVAIDADTKRPLAVGSEAHEMLGRTPGKVKAIKPMKDGVIADYDTTEVMLNYFIKKINGKSFFSRPRILICCPSNITQVEKNAIKEAAERTGAKKVFLEEEPKVAAIGAGMDISKPSGNMVIDIGGGTTDIAILSLGGIVNSASIRIAGNAFDNDIVKYIKNKYKLLVGERTAEDIKISIGTVFPGSRNEKMEVRGRDLVTGLPHTITLTSDEVEEALRESVYTIIHAVKGDRKSVV
;
A
#
# COMPACT_ATOMS: atom_id res chain seq x y z
N MET A 1 -33.95 7.43 -2.04
CA MET A 1 -32.64 7.27 -2.68
C MET A 1 -31.59 7.15 -1.58
N PHE A 2 -31.05 5.98 -1.34
CA PHE A 2 -30.14 5.78 -0.22
C PHE A 2 -28.73 6.26 -0.61
N ASN A 3 -28.21 7.23 0.13
CA ASN A 3 -26.81 7.62 0.00
C ASN A 3 -25.94 6.42 0.41
N LYS A 4 -24.99 6.03 -0.46
CA LYS A 4 -24.02 4.99 -0.12
C LYS A 4 -23.03 5.53 0.91
N ASP A 5 -22.72 4.72 1.91
CA ASP A 5 -21.60 4.93 2.83
C ASP A 5 -20.41 4.11 2.31
N ILE A 6 -19.32 4.80 2.00
CA ILE A 6 -18.14 4.23 1.36
C ILE A 6 -16.95 4.43 2.28
N GLY A 7 -16.21 3.37 2.58
CA GLY A 7 -14.88 3.41 3.18
C GLY A 7 -13.83 3.24 2.09
N ILE A 8 -12.80 4.07 2.09
CA ILE A 8 -11.65 3.97 1.17
C ILE A 8 -10.40 3.87 2.01
N ASP A 9 -9.66 2.78 1.81
CA ASP A 9 -8.26 2.69 2.21
C ASP A 9 -7.42 3.12 1.00
N LEU A 10 -6.75 4.26 1.13
CA LEU A 10 -5.92 4.86 0.09
C LEU A 10 -4.46 4.48 0.31
N GLY A 11 -4.16 3.19 0.17
CA GLY A 11 -2.84 2.66 0.44
C GLY A 11 -1.80 2.95 -0.66
N THR A 12 -0.53 2.86 -0.28
CA THR A 12 0.62 3.04 -1.21
C THR A 12 0.66 1.97 -2.30
N ALA A 13 0.31 0.73 -1.97
CA ALA A 13 0.33 -0.40 -2.91
C ALA A 13 -1.02 -0.62 -3.56
N ASN A 14 -2.10 -0.63 -2.77
CA ASN A 14 -3.45 -0.93 -3.22
C ASN A 14 -4.45 0.08 -2.66
N VAL A 15 -5.53 0.31 -3.42
CA VAL A 15 -6.74 0.99 -2.96
C VAL A 15 -7.80 -0.06 -2.68
N LEU A 16 -8.35 -0.06 -1.46
CA LEU A 16 -9.50 -0.88 -1.10
C LEU A 16 -10.73 0.00 -0.95
N ILE A 17 -11.85 -0.43 -1.50
CA ILE A 17 -13.13 0.25 -1.29
C ILE A 17 -14.16 -0.70 -0.71
N TYR A 18 -14.69 -0.28 0.41
CA TYR A 18 -15.76 -0.95 1.14
C TYR A 18 -17.06 -0.16 0.99
N ILE A 19 -18.17 -0.83 0.74
CA ILE A 19 -19.52 -0.24 0.77
C ILE A 19 -20.30 -0.89 1.91
N LYS A 20 -20.92 -0.07 2.75
CA LYS A 20 -21.75 -0.55 3.86
C LYS A 20 -22.85 -1.48 3.35
N GLY A 21 -22.87 -2.70 3.89
CA GLY A 21 -23.82 -3.75 3.51
C GLY A 21 -23.43 -4.58 2.27
N GLN A 22 -22.33 -4.26 1.60
CA GLN A 22 -21.85 -5.02 0.45
C GLN A 22 -20.44 -5.62 0.68
N GLY A 23 -19.70 -5.12 1.70
CA GLY A 23 -18.32 -5.55 1.94
C GLY A 23 -17.31 -4.82 1.05
N ILE A 24 -16.15 -5.44 0.84
CA ILE A 24 -15.11 -4.93 -0.06
C ILE A 24 -15.56 -5.15 -1.50
N VAL A 25 -15.74 -4.08 -2.24
CA VAL A 25 -16.23 -4.09 -3.63
C VAL A 25 -15.14 -3.78 -4.65
N LEU A 26 -13.97 -3.29 -4.20
CA LEU A 26 -12.83 -3.01 -5.04
C LEU A 26 -11.54 -3.23 -4.25
N ASN A 27 -10.59 -3.91 -4.89
CA ASN A 27 -9.21 -4.04 -4.44
C ASN A 27 -8.34 -3.95 -5.69
N GLU A 28 -7.68 -2.82 -5.88
CA GLU A 28 -6.93 -2.51 -7.09
C GLU A 28 -5.59 -1.86 -6.74
N PRO A 29 -4.52 -2.12 -7.52
CA PRO A 29 -3.24 -1.46 -7.33
C PRO A 29 -3.34 0.07 -7.43
N SER A 30 -2.58 0.78 -6.60
CA SER A 30 -2.45 2.25 -6.63
C SER A 30 -1.52 2.68 -7.76
N VAL A 31 -1.94 2.42 -9.01
CA VAL A 31 -1.15 2.71 -10.22
C VAL A 31 -2.04 3.37 -11.27
N VAL A 32 -1.49 4.36 -11.96
CA VAL A 32 -2.13 5.02 -13.11
C VAL A 32 -1.14 5.07 -14.27
N ALA A 33 -1.55 4.63 -15.43
CA ALA A 33 -0.82 4.82 -16.68
C ALA A 33 -1.33 6.07 -17.37
N ILE A 34 -0.43 6.98 -17.73
CA ILE A 34 -0.74 8.22 -18.42
C ILE A 34 0.04 8.32 -19.73
N ASP A 35 -0.53 9.03 -20.68
CA ASP A 35 0.19 9.50 -21.86
C ASP A 35 1.22 10.55 -21.41
N ALA A 36 2.49 10.39 -21.81
CA ALA A 36 3.58 11.22 -21.33
C ALA A 36 3.47 12.69 -21.80
N ASP A 37 2.89 12.91 -22.98
CA ASP A 37 2.78 14.21 -23.63
C ASP A 37 1.52 14.95 -23.16
N THR A 38 0.36 14.28 -23.22
CA THR A 38 -0.95 14.88 -22.94
C THR A 38 -1.38 14.79 -21.48
N LYS A 39 -0.68 13.99 -20.65
CA LYS A 39 -1.04 13.67 -19.25
C LYS A 39 -2.40 13.00 -19.08
N ARG A 40 -3.03 12.54 -20.15
CA ARG A 40 -4.32 11.86 -20.08
C ARG A 40 -4.17 10.46 -19.49
N PRO A 41 -5.08 10.05 -18.59
CA PRO A 41 -5.07 8.69 -18.07
C PRO A 41 -5.43 7.70 -19.18
N LEU A 42 -4.65 6.64 -19.29
CA LEU A 42 -4.83 5.54 -20.24
C LEU A 42 -5.37 4.28 -19.55
N ALA A 43 -4.88 3.99 -18.35
CA ALA A 43 -5.32 2.87 -17.55
C ALA A 43 -5.17 3.18 -16.05
N VAL A 44 -5.92 2.49 -15.19
CA VAL A 44 -5.90 2.66 -13.73
C VAL A 44 -6.03 1.29 -13.06
N GLY A 45 -5.35 1.10 -11.94
CA GLY A 45 -5.41 -0.13 -11.16
C GLY A 45 -4.63 -1.28 -11.82
N SER A 46 -5.22 -2.46 -11.85
CA SER A 46 -4.58 -3.69 -12.33
C SER A 46 -4.06 -3.56 -13.76
N GLU A 47 -4.82 -2.94 -14.66
CA GLU A 47 -4.40 -2.72 -16.03
C GLU A 47 -3.15 -1.82 -16.12
N ALA A 48 -3.10 -0.74 -15.34
CA ALA A 48 -1.93 0.13 -15.26
C ALA A 48 -0.73 -0.58 -14.60
N HIS A 49 -0.98 -1.43 -13.62
CA HIS A 49 0.06 -2.21 -12.93
C HIS A 49 0.78 -3.18 -13.86
N GLU A 50 0.06 -3.81 -14.80
CA GLU A 50 0.67 -4.67 -15.83
C GLU A 50 1.64 -3.91 -16.74
N MET A 51 1.47 -2.60 -16.86
CA MET A 51 2.32 -1.73 -17.66
C MET A 51 3.61 -1.29 -16.96
N LEU A 52 3.73 -1.48 -15.64
CA LEU A 52 4.93 -1.10 -14.88
C LEU A 52 6.19 -1.77 -15.45
N GLY A 53 7.20 -0.96 -15.79
CA GLY A 53 8.46 -1.43 -16.35
C GLY A 53 8.40 -1.97 -17.78
N ARG A 54 7.24 -1.89 -18.44
CA ARG A 54 7.01 -2.42 -19.80
C ARG A 54 6.43 -1.39 -20.77
N THR A 55 6.36 -0.13 -20.38
CA THR A 55 5.76 0.92 -21.20
C THR A 55 6.67 1.39 -22.32
N PRO A 56 6.15 1.58 -23.56
CA PRO A 56 6.87 2.34 -24.59
C PRO A 56 7.01 3.82 -24.14
N GLY A 57 7.99 4.54 -24.68
CA GLY A 57 8.40 5.86 -24.20
C GLY A 57 7.31 6.94 -24.09
N LYS A 58 6.16 6.75 -24.74
CA LYS A 58 5.00 7.66 -24.67
C LYS A 58 4.02 7.35 -23.54
N VAL A 59 4.21 6.25 -22.81
CA VAL A 59 3.34 5.86 -21.70
C VAL A 59 4.15 5.82 -20.43
N LYS A 60 3.66 6.45 -19.34
CA LYS A 60 4.26 6.40 -18.01
C LYS A 60 3.28 5.75 -17.04
N ALA A 61 3.69 4.66 -16.41
CA ALA A 61 2.97 4.10 -15.26
C ALA A 61 3.50 4.78 -13.98
N ILE A 62 2.60 5.42 -13.23
CA ILE A 62 2.89 6.24 -12.05
C ILE A 62 2.21 5.60 -10.85
N LYS A 63 2.95 5.48 -9.73
CA LYS A 63 2.40 5.21 -8.41
C LYS A 63 2.13 6.56 -7.73
N PRO A 64 0.87 7.02 -7.65
CA PRO A 64 0.54 8.36 -7.13
C PRO A 64 0.70 8.46 -5.63
N MET A 65 0.72 7.33 -4.94
CA MET A 65 0.97 7.21 -3.51
C MET A 65 2.38 6.66 -3.27
N LYS A 66 3.10 7.27 -2.34
CA LYS A 66 4.45 6.84 -1.95
C LYS A 66 4.65 7.03 -0.46
N ASP A 67 5.13 6.00 0.23
CA ASP A 67 5.46 6.05 1.64
C ASP A 67 4.31 6.60 2.52
N GLY A 68 3.06 6.21 2.20
CA GLY A 68 1.85 6.63 2.90
C GLY A 68 1.34 8.04 2.56
N VAL A 69 2.00 8.77 1.65
CA VAL A 69 1.61 10.14 1.29
C VAL A 69 1.31 10.28 -0.20
N ILE A 70 0.58 11.33 -0.57
CA ILE A 70 0.35 11.68 -1.97
C ILE A 70 1.65 12.21 -2.57
N ALA A 71 2.21 11.49 -3.54
CA ALA A 71 3.37 11.90 -4.30
C ALA A 71 2.99 12.69 -5.56
N ASP A 72 1.81 12.40 -6.13
CA ASP A 72 1.27 13.10 -7.30
C ASP A 72 -0.23 13.35 -7.09
N TYR A 73 -0.59 14.60 -6.86
CA TYR A 73 -1.95 15.01 -6.52
C TYR A 73 -2.93 14.79 -7.67
N ASP A 74 -2.58 15.24 -8.86
CA ASP A 74 -3.47 15.18 -10.04
C ASP A 74 -3.75 13.71 -10.42
N THR A 75 -2.71 12.89 -10.37
CA THR A 75 -2.84 11.45 -10.65
C THR A 75 -3.64 10.73 -9.55
N THR A 76 -3.52 11.14 -8.28
CA THR A 76 -4.35 10.61 -7.18
C THR A 76 -5.83 10.97 -7.38
N GLU A 77 -6.13 12.20 -7.76
CA GLU A 77 -7.50 12.64 -8.06
C GLU A 77 -8.10 11.82 -9.22
N VAL A 78 -7.33 11.62 -10.30
CA VAL A 78 -7.74 10.79 -11.44
C VAL A 78 -8.04 9.36 -10.99
N MET A 79 -7.19 8.76 -10.18
CA MET A 79 -7.36 7.41 -9.65
C MET A 79 -8.62 7.29 -8.79
N LEU A 80 -8.82 8.19 -7.83
CA LEU A 80 -10.01 8.21 -6.98
C LEU A 80 -11.29 8.40 -7.80
N ASN A 81 -11.29 9.35 -8.74
CA ASN A 81 -12.42 9.57 -9.65
C ASN A 81 -12.77 8.31 -10.45
N TYR A 82 -11.78 7.62 -10.97
CA TYR A 82 -11.97 6.39 -11.73
C TYR A 82 -12.63 5.31 -10.86
N PHE A 83 -12.08 5.03 -9.68
CA PHE A 83 -12.59 4.00 -8.80
C PHE A 83 -13.99 4.32 -8.27
N ILE A 84 -14.25 5.58 -7.87
CA ILE A 84 -15.56 6.00 -7.38
C ILE A 84 -16.61 5.90 -8.49
N LYS A 85 -16.27 6.27 -9.74
CA LYS A 85 -17.16 6.08 -10.88
C LYS A 85 -17.43 4.59 -11.17
N LYS A 86 -16.40 3.75 -11.08
CA LYS A 86 -16.49 2.29 -11.29
C LYS A 86 -17.51 1.66 -10.32
N ILE A 87 -17.49 2.05 -9.04
CA ILE A 87 -18.41 1.50 -8.01
C ILE A 87 -19.80 2.16 -7.99
N ASN A 88 -19.92 3.40 -8.43
CA ASN A 88 -21.21 4.09 -8.48
C ASN A 88 -22.07 3.70 -9.69
N GLY A 89 -21.44 3.11 -10.72
CA GLY A 89 -22.11 2.76 -11.96
C GLY A 89 -22.73 4.00 -12.66
N LYS A 90 -23.81 3.78 -13.40
CA LYS A 90 -24.51 4.86 -14.13
C LYS A 90 -25.45 5.71 -13.25
N SER A 91 -25.34 5.66 -11.93
CA SER A 91 -26.24 6.42 -11.04
C SER A 91 -25.78 7.89 -10.92
N PHE A 92 -26.30 8.74 -11.76
CA PHE A 92 -26.03 10.20 -11.83
C PHE A 92 -26.40 10.98 -10.56
N PHE A 93 -27.22 10.40 -9.68
CA PHE A 93 -27.78 11.07 -8.49
C PHE A 93 -27.25 10.56 -7.15
N SER A 94 -26.28 9.65 -7.15
CA SER A 94 -25.71 9.14 -5.91
C SER A 94 -24.59 10.07 -5.45
N ARG A 95 -24.81 10.76 -4.33
CA ARG A 95 -23.78 11.55 -3.63
C ARG A 95 -23.36 10.79 -2.37
N PRO A 96 -22.31 9.94 -2.43
CA PRO A 96 -21.93 9.11 -1.31
C PRO A 96 -21.36 9.96 -0.15
N ARG A 97 -21.44 9.40 1.07
CA ARG A 97 -20.58 9.82 2.17
C ARG A 97 -19.34 8.93 2.11
N ILE A 98 -18.17 9.54 2.17
CA ILE A 98 -16.91 8.84 2.03
C ILE A 98 -16.10 9.01 3.31
N LEU A 99 -15.62 7.91 3.87
CA LEU A 99 -14.57 7.86 4.90
C LEU A 99 -13.28 7.40 4.22
N ILE A 100 -12.20 8.15 4.36
CA ILE A 100 -10.88 7.77 3.83
C ILE A 100 -9.94 7.55 5.00
N CYS A 101 -9.26 6.43 5.00
CA CYS A 101 -8.18 6.13 5.94
C CYS A 101 -6.91 6.86 5.50
N CYS A 102 -6.17 7.35 6.46
CA CYS A 102 -4.88 8.01 6.23
C CYS A 102 -3.89 7.66 7.35
N PRO A 103 -2.58 7.61 7.05
CA PRO A 103 -1.55 7.39 8.05
C PRO A 103 -1.59 8.44 9.17
N SER A 104 -1.18 8.05 10.38
CA SER A 104 -1.28 8.92 11.56
C SER A 104 -0.38 10.16 11.48
N ASN A 105 0.71 10.10 10.71
CA ASN A 105 1.74 11.13 10.66
C ASN A 105 1.64 12.10 9.48
N ILE A 106 0.54 12.08 8.71
CA ILE A 106 0.37 13.01 7.58
C ILE A 106 0.08 14.44 8.06
N THR A 107 0.58 15.40 7.31
CA THR A 107 0.40 16.83 7.57
C THR A 107 -1.04 17.28 7.31
N GLN A 108 -1.43 18.44 7.87
CA GLN A 108 -2.75 19.02 7.59
C GLN A 108 -2.93 19.38 6.11
N VAL A 109 -1.85 19.74 5.41
CA VAL A 109 -1.89 20.03 3.98
C VAL A 109 -2.23 18.76 3.18
N GLU A 110 -1.62 17.65 3.51
CA GLU A 110 -1.90 16.35 2.88
C GLU A 110 -3.32 15.88 3.20
N LYS A 111 -3.79 16.04 4.45
CA LYS A 111 -5.20 15.77 4.83
C LYS A 111 -6.18 16.57 3.97
N ASN A 112 -5.92 17.86 3.80
CA ASN A 112 -6.75 18.72 2.96
C ASN A 112 -6.74 18.27 1.50
N ALA A 113 -5.56 17.90 0.97
CA ALA A 113 -5.40 17.42 -0.40
C ALA A 113 -6.23 16.15 -0.67
N ILE A 114 -6.15 15.14 0.23
CA ILE A 114 -6.96 13.92 0.14
C ILE A 114 -8.46 14.25 0.15
N LYS A 115 -8.87 15.14 1.08
CA LYS A 115 -10.26 15.54 1.22
C LYS A 115 -10.79 16.24 -0.03
N GLU A 116 -10.05 17.21 -0.57
CA GLU A 116 -10.43 17.93 -1.79
C GLU A 116 -10.51 17.00 -3.00
N ALA A 117 -9.52 16.07 -3.17
CA ALA A 117 -9.56 15.09 -4.24
C ALA A 117 -10.84 14.24 -4.17
N ALA A 118 -11.25 13.80 -2.99
CA ALA A 118 -12.46 13.03 -2.80
C ALA A 118 -13.75 13.88 -2.99
N GLU A 119 -13.78 15.14 -2.54
CA GLU A 119 -14.93 16.04 -2.71
C GLU A 119 -15.18 16.33 -4.19
N ARG A 120 -14.14 16.49 -5.01
CA ARG A 120 -14.26 16.69 -6.47
C ARG A 120 -14.87 15.49 -7.20
N THR A 121 -14.91 14.31 -6.60
CA THR A 121 -15.63 13.15 -7.14
C THR A 121 -17.16 13.27 -7.04
N GLY A 122 -17.69 14.33 -6.41
CA GLY A 122 -19.11 14.55 -6.17
C GLY A 122 -19.63 13.95 -4.86
N ALA A 123 -18.74 13.61 -3.93
CA ALA A 123 -19.12 13.15 -2.59
C ALA A 123 -19.99 14.20 -1.86
N LYS A 124 -21.00 13.73 -1.11
CA LYS A 124 -21.83 14.61 -0.26
C LYS A 124 -21.06 15.12 0.96
N LYS A 125 -20.23 14.26 1.53
CA LYS A 125 -19.39 14.55 2.70
C LYS A 125 -18.20 13.60 2.72
N VAL A 126 -17.03 14.13 3.04
CA VAL A 126 -15.79 13.37 3.18
C VAL A 126 -15.32 13.48 4.62
N PHE A 127 -14.97 12.35 5.20
CA PHE A 127 -14.36 12.21 6.52
C PHE A 127 -12.97 11.59 6.34
N LEU A 128 -12.04 12.00 7.19
CA LEU A 128 -10.73 11.36 7.30
C LEU A 128 -10.63 10.73 8.67
N GLU A 129 -10.05 9.53 8.73
CA GLU A 129 -9.76 8.85 9.99
C GLU A 129 -8.38 8.17 9.89
N GLU A 130 -7.73 7.97 11.02
CA GLU A 130 -6.41 7.38 11.06
C GLU A 130 -6.46 5.87 10.85
N GLU A 131 -5.58 5.33 9.98
CA GLU A 131 -5.52 3.92 9.60
C GLU A 131 -5.52 2.96 10.79
N PRO A 132 -4.67 3.12 11.82
CA PRO A 132 -4.62 2.15 12.93
C PRO A 132 -5.94 2.06 13.69
N LYS A 133 -6.69 3.16 13.79
CA LYS A 133 -8.00 3.17 14.46
C LYS A 133 -9.04 2.40 13.66
N VAL A 134 -9.04 2.59 12.35
CA VAL A 134 -9.94 1.88 11.44
C VAL A 134 -9.58 0.39 11.37
N ALA A 135 -8.27 0.07 11.32
CA ALA A 135 -7.76 -1.29 11.37
C ALA A 135 -8.19 -2.03 12.65
N ALA A 136 -8.05 -1.37 13.82
CA ALA A 136 -8.50 -1.93 15.09
C ALA A 136 -10.00 -2.27 15.09
N ILE A 137 -10.83 -1.34 14.60
CA ILE A 137 -12.28 -1.54 14.49
C ILE A 137 -12.58 -2.68 13.51
N GLY A 138 -11.90 -2.72 12.37
CA GLY A 138 -12.05 -3.77 11.36
C GLY A 138 -11.65 -5.16 11.88
N ALA A 139 -10.66 -5.23 12.75
CA ALA A 139 -10.25 -6.45 13.46
C ALA A 139 -11.20 -6.85 14.61
N GLY A 140 -12.26 -6.09 14.87
CA GLY A 140 -13.22 -6.36 15.93
C GLY A 140 -12.72 -6.02 17.34
N MET A 141 -11.67 -5.19 17.46
CA MET A 141 -11.16 -4.75 18.77
C MET A 141 -12.11 -3.76 19.41
N ASP A 142 -12.42 -3.94 20.69
CA ASP A 142 -13.19 -2.97 21.46
C ASP A 142 -12.26 -1.90 22.03
N ILE A 143 -11.98 -0.89 21.21
CA ILE A 143 -11.11 0.23 21.58
C ILE A 143 -11.77 1.24 22.53
N SER A 144 -13.07 1.10 22.82
CA SER A 144 -13.80 2.01 23.73
C SER A 144 -13.45 1.80 25.20
N LYS A 145 -12.91 0.65 25.55
CA LYS A 145 -12.54 0.29 26.91
C LYS A 145 -11.22 0.95 27.36
N PRO A 146 -11.01 1.12 28.67
CA PRO A 146 -9.76 1.63 29.23
C PRO A 146 -8.66 0.55 29.26
N SER A 147 -8.50 -0.19 28.17
CA SER A 147 -7.46 -1.21 27.97
C SER A 147 -6.61 -0.81 26.78
N GLY A 148 -5.29 -0.96 26.89
CA GLY A 148 -4.39 -0.72 25.76
C GLY A 148 -4.54 -1.82 24.71
N ASN A 149 -4.88 -1.42 23.49
CA ASN A 149 -4.90 -2.30 22.32
C ASN A 149 -3.80 -1.83 21.37
N MET A 150 -2.88 -2.72 21.00
CA MET A 150 -1.84 -2.40 20.03
C MET A 150 -2.22 -2.92 18.64
N VAL A 151 -2.10 -2.06 17.65
CA VAL A 151 -2.23 -2.40 16.23
C VAL A 151 -0.90 -2.16 15.55
N ILE A 152 -0.49 -3.08 14.70
CA ILE A 152 0.66 -2.96 13.81
C ILE A 152 0.12 -3.19 12.41
N ASP A 153 0.05 -2.13 11.63
CA ASP A 153 -0.41 -2.15 10.24
C ASP A 153 0.80 -2.06 9.31
N ILE A 154 1.05 -3.12 8.55
CA ILE A 154 2.18 -3.22 7.63
C ILE A 154 1.63 -3.14 6.22
N GLY A 155 1.69 -1.95 5.65
CA GLY A 155 1.20 -1.68 4.30
C GLY A 155 2.24 -1.92 3.20
N GLY A 156 2.07 -1.23 2.07
CA GLY A 156 3.05 -1.23 0.99
C GLY A 156 4.22 -0.28 1.23
N GLY A 157 3.94 0.94 1.72
CA GLY A 157 4.92 2.02 1.91
C GLY A 157 5.31 2.28 3.35
N THR A 158 4.39 2.08 4.29
CA THR A 158 4.55 2.38 5.72
C THR A 158 4.19 1.20 6.60
N THR A 159 4.79 1.17 7.78
CA THR A 159 4.33 0.39 8.91
C THR A 159 3.89 1.36 9.99
N ASP A 160 2.60 1.32 10.32
CA ASP A 160 1.95 2.15 11.31
C ASP A 160 1.70 1.33 12.58
N ILE A 161 2.22 1.81 13.70
CA ILE A 161 2.11 1.16 15.01
C ILE A 161 1.33 2.12 15.90
N ALA A 162 0.26 1.66 16.52
CA ALA A 162 -0.51 2.50 17.42
C ALA A 162 -1.01 1.72 18.64
N ILE A 163 -1.10 2.43 19.76
CA ILE A 163 -1.75 1.98 20.98
C ILE A 163 -3.03 2.78 21.15
N LEU A 164 -4.15 2.07 21.23
CA LEU A 164 -5.49 2.64 21.33
C LEU A 164 -6.11 2.32 22.67
N SER A 165 -6.77 3.31 23.25
CA SER A 165 -7.57 3.17 24.48
C SER A 165 -8.65 4.25 24.51
N LEU A 166 -9.80 3.97 25.10
CA LEU A 166 -10.91 4.92 25.26
C LEU A 166 -11.34 5.60 23.95
N GLY A 167 -11.28 4.87 22.84
CA GLY A 167 -11.69 5.33 21.52
C GLY A 167 -10.67 6.25 20.81
N GLY A 168 -9.50 6.49 21.41
CA GLY A 168 -8.44 7.35 20.87
C GLY A 168 -7.10 6.64 20.72
N ILE A 169 -6.21 7.25 19.96
CA ILE A 169 -4.80 6.84 19.86
C ILE A 169 -4.06 7.48 21.04
N VAL A 170 -3.46 6.63 21.88
CA VAL A 170 -2.66 7.05 23.04
C VAL A 170 -1.23 7.35 22.62
N ASN A 171 -0.69 6.50 21.75
CA ASN A 171 0.64 6.67 21.17
C ASN A 171 0.67 6.06 19.78
N SER A 172 1.49 6.60 18.88
CA SER A 172 1.68 6.06 17.55
C SER A 172 3.09 6.33 17.03
N ALA A 173 3.55 5.40 16.20
CA ALA A 173 4.77 5.54 15.41
C ALA A 173 4.51 5.08 13.99
N SER A 174 5.10 5.75 13.02
CA SER A 174 5.04 5.37 11.61
C SER A 174 6.45 5.35 11.04
N ILE A 175 6.79 4.25 10.37
CA ILE A 175 8.08 4.08 9.71
C ILE A 175 7.88 3.76 8.24
N ARG A 176 8.80 4.23 7.38
CA ARG A 176 8.76 4.01 5.92
C ARG A 176 9.47 2.72 5.52
N ILE A 177 9.16 1.64 6.24
CA ILE A 177 9.65 0.28 5.97
C ILE A 177 8.44 -0.64 5.98
N ALA A 178 8.12 -1.20 4.80
CA ALA A 178 6.98 -2.07 4.59
C ALA A 178 7.19 -2.90 3.30
N GLY A 179 6.13 -3.34 2.63
CA GLY A 179 6.17 -4.23 1.48
C GLY A 179 7.12 -3.80 0.35
N ASN A 180 7.14 -2.51 0.00
CA ASN A 180 8.04 -1.98 -1.05
C ASN A 180 9.52 -2.00 -0.63
N ALA A 181 9.81 -1.80 0.65
CA ALA A 181 11.17 -1.93 1.18
C ALA A 181 11.63 -3.39 1.06
N PHE A 182 10.78 -4.34 1.39
CA PHE A 182 11.07 -5.77 1.23
C PHE A 182 11.36 -6.15 -0.23
N ASP A 183 10.58 -5.63 -1.19
CA ASP A 183 10.83 -5.85 -2.61
C ASP A 183 12.21 -5.32 -3.03
N ASN A 184 12.56 -4.12 -2.58
CA ASN A 184 13.87 -3.51 -2.83
C ASN A 184 15.02 -4.30 -2.20
N ASP A 185 14.84 -4.86 -1.01
CA ASP A 185 15.84 -5.68 -0.34
C ASP A 185 16.09 -6.97 -1.10
N ILE A 186 15.02 -7.62 -1.62
CA ILE A 186 15.13 -8.79 -2.49
C ILE A 186 15.89 -8.44 -3.78
N VAL A 187 15.55 -7.32 -4.44
CA VAL A 187 16.27 -6.85 -5.65
C VAL A 187 17.76 -6.66 -5.35
N LYS A 188 18.11 -6.00 -4.24
CA LYS A 188 19.49 -5.76 -3.83
C LYS A 188 20.23 -7.06 -3.53
N TYR A 189 19.58 -7.99 -2.82
CA TYR A 189 20.14 -9.28 -2.48
C TYR A 189 20.50 -10.09 -3.73
N ILE A 190 19.55 -10.24 -4.66
CA ILE A 190 19.75 -10.95 -5.92
C ILE A 190 20.84 -10.28 -6.74
N LYS A 191 20.86 -8.96 -6.83
CA LYS A 191 21.88 -8.20 -7.54
C LYS A 191 23.27 -8.44 -6.94
N ASN A 192 23.39 -8.42 -5.64
CA ASN A 192 24.70 -8.54 -4.97
C ASN A 192 25.24 -9.97 -5.01
N LYS A 193 24.40 -10.96 -4.74
CA LYS A 193 24.80 -12.37 -4.65
C LYS A 193 24.94 -13.03 -6.01
N TYR A 194 23.98 -12.82 -6.89
CA TYR A 194 23.88 -13.52 -8.18
C TYR A 194 24.28 -12.67 -9.37
N LYS A 195 24.60 -11.38 -9.17
CA LYS A 195 24.84 -10.42 -10.26
C LYS A 195 23.71 -10.38 -11.27
N LEU A 196 22.48 -10.63 -10.83
CA LEU A 196 21.30 -10.70 -11.65
C LEU A 196 20.41 -9.47 -11.38
N LEU A 197 19.95 -8.80 -12.44
CA LEU A 197 19.02 -7.71 -12.36
C LEU A 197 17.60 -8.24 -12.55
N VAL A 198 16.75 -8.04 -11.54
CA VAL A 198 15.31 -8.33 -11.58
C VAL A 198 14.50 -7.05 -11.39
N GLY A 199 13.26 -7.02 -11.90
CA GLY A 199 12.35 -5.89 -11.71
C GLY A 199 11.59 -5.96 -10.38
N GLU A 200 11.01 -4.82 -9.95
CA GLU A 200 10.20 -4.73 -8.71
C GLU A 200 9.08 -5.77 -8.68
N ARG A 201 8.36 -5.95 -9.79
CA ARG A 201 7.29 -6.95 -9.87
C ARG A 201 7.78 -8.37 -9.62
N THR A 202 8.93 -8.72 -10.16
CA THR A 202 9.54 -10.06 -9.90
C THR A 202 9.90 -10.21 -8.44
N ALA A 203 10.41 -9.16 -7.79
CA ALA A 203 10.72 -9.18 -6.37
C ALA A 203 9.46 -9.31 -5.51
N GLU A 204 8.38 -8.63 -5.88
CA GLU A 204 7.07 -8.77 -5.24
C GLU A 204 6.52 -10.20 -5.39
N ASP A 205 6.60 -10.79 -6.58
CA ASP A 205 6.20 -12.17 -6.83
C ASP A 205 7.01 -13.15 -5.96
N ILE A 206 8.33 -12.93 -5.80
CA ILE A 206 9.20 -13.72 -4.92
C ILE A 206 8.77 -13.58 -3.47
N LYS A 207 8.56 -12.34 -2.98
CA LYS A 207 8.11 -12.05 -1.62
C LYS A 207 6.82 -12.81 -1.29
N ILE A 208 5.83 -12.73 -2.17
CA ILE A 208 4.52 -13.38 -1.98
C ILE A 208 4.64 -14.90 -2.03
N SER A 209 5.41 -15.43 -3.00
CA SER A 209 5.47 -16.86 -3.28
C SER A 209 6.29 -17.65 -2.27
N ILE A 210 7.49 -17.17 -1.91
CA ILE A 210 8.44 -17.90 -1.07
C ILE A 210 8.98 -17.09 0.11
N GLY A 211 8.50 -15.83 0.32
CA GLY A 211 8.96 -14.96 1.39
C GLY A 211 8.65 -15.51 2.78
N THR A 212 9.56 -15.32 3.68
CA THR A 212 9.42 -15.59 5.12
C THR A 212 10.30 -14.63 5.91
N VAL A 213 9.94 -14.38 7.16
CA VAL A 213 10.69 -13.53 8.10
C VAL A 213 11.12 -14.27 9.35
N PHE A 214 10.77 -15.54 9.46
CA PHE A 214 11.17 -16.41 10.58
C PHE A 214 11.97 -17.59 10.05
N PRO A 215 13.23 -17.77 10.49
CA PRO A 215 14.12 -18.83 10.01
C PRO A 215 13.49 -20.21 10.12
N GLY A 216 13.53 -20.98 9.02
CA GLY A 216 13.03 -22.35 8.98
C GLY A 216 11.51 -22.51 8.97
N SER A 217 10.74 -21.41 8.97
CA SER A 217 9.27 -21.49 8.93
C SER A 217 8.71 -21.85 7.55
N ARG A 218 9.53 -21.70 6.51
CA ARG A 218 9.18 -22.00 5.12
C ARG A 218 10.38 -22.60 4.40
N ASN A 219 10.15 -23.61 3.56
CA ASN A 219 11.19 -24.29 2.81
C ASN A 219 10.77 -24.48 1.35
N GLU A 220 10.66 -23.38 0.65
CA GLU A 220 10.23 -23.32 -0.75
C GLU A 220 11.35 -22.81 -1.65
N LYS A 221 11.24 -23.09 -2.94
CA LYS A 221 12.18 -22.65 -3.97
C LYS A 221 11.41 -22.09 -5.15
N MET A 222 11.98 -21.07 -5.78
CA MET A 222 11.42 -20.43 -6.97
C MET A 222 12.51 -20.20 -8.01
N GLU A 223 12.20 -20.51 -9.26
CA GLU A 223 13.04 -20.12 -10.39
C GLU A 223 12.79 -18.63 -10.72
N VAL A 224 13.87 -17.88 -10.75
CA VAL A 224 13.84 -16.43 -10.99
C VAL A 224 14.68 -16.12 -12.21
N ARG A 225 14.06 -15.50 -13.21
CA ARG A 225 14.71 -15.07 -14.45
C ARG A 225 14.98 -13.57 -14.41
N GLY A 226 16.21 -13.19 -14.73
CA GLY A 226 16.65 -11.80 -14.79
C GLY A 226 17.70 -11.58 -15.87
N ARG A 227 18.24 -10.36 -15.90
CA ARG A 227 19.36 -10.00 -16.78
C ARG A 227 20.67 -10.14 -16.00
N ASP A 228 21.54 -11.00 -16.46
CA ASP A 228 22.90 -11.14 -15.93
C ASP A 228 23.70 -9.84 -16.17
N LEU A 229 24.30 -9.29 -15.14
CA LEU A 229 25.00 -8.00 -15.19
C LEU A 229 26.39 -8.08 -15.83
N VAL A 230 26.95 -9.31 -15.95
CA VAL A 230 28.27 -9.54 -16.54
C VAL A 230 28.14 -9.76 -18.05
N THR A 231 27.24 -10.68 -18.44
CA THR A 231 27.04 -11.07 -19.84
C THR A 231 26.01 -10.24 -20.57
N GLY A 232 25.12 -9.56 -19.82
CA GLY A 232 23.97 -8.82 -20.37
C GLY A 232 22.83 -9.70 -20.87
N LEU A 233 22.97 -11.03 -20.82
CA LEU A 233 21.99 -12.00 -21.32
C LEU A 233 20.97 -12.40 -20.25
N PRO A 234 19.79 -12.92 -20.66
CA PRO A 234 18.87 -13.54 -19.71
C PRO A 234 19.50 -14.75 -19.02
N HIS A 235 19.38 -14.82 -17.70
CA HIS A 235 19.84 -15.92 -16.87
C HIS A 235 18.77 -16.30 -15.84
N THR A 236 18.72 -17.57 -15.44
CA THR A 236 17.77 -18.09 -14.45
C THR A 236 18.54 -18.64 -13.27
N ILE A 237 18.12 -18.29 -12.07
CA ILE A 237 18.63 -18.80 -10.80
C ILE A 237 17.51 -19.49 -10.02
N THR A 238 17.86 -20.32 -9.06
CA THR A 238 16.93 -20.87 -8.07
C THR A 238 17.13 -20.11 -6.77
N LEU A 239 16.09 -19.46 -6.26
CA LEU A 239 16.09 -18.74 -4.98
C LEU A 239 15.31 -19.55 -3.95
N THR A 240 15.75 -19.52 -2.68
CA THR A 240 15.13 -20.26 -1.58
C THR A 240 14.47 -19.31 -0.56
N SER A 241 13.53 -19.84 0.25
CA SER A 241 12.91 -19.10 1.35
C SER A 241 13.92 -18.57 2.36
N ASP A 242 14.99 -19.35 2.67
CA ASP A 242 16.03 -18.93 3.59
C ASP A 242 16.83 -17.72 3.06
N GLU A 243 17.06 -17.68 1.75
CA GLU A 243 17.72 -16.53 1.11
C GLU A 243 16.84 -15.28 1.11
N VAL A 244 15.52 -15.45 0.96
CA VAL A 244 14.59 -14.33 1.09
C VAL A 244 14.53 -13.85 2.54
N GLU A 245 14.52 -14.75 3.53
CA GLU A 245 14.61 -14.37 4.94
C GLU A 245 15.89 -13.55 5.22
N GLU A 246 17.03 -14.01 4.70
CA GLU A 246 18.30 -13.29 4.83
C GLU A 246 18.21 -11.88 4.23
N ALA A 247 17.60 -11.75 3.05
CA ALA A 247 17.41 -10.46 2.38
C ALA A 247 16.57 -9.48 3.19
N LEU A 248 15.51 -9.95 3.85
CA LEU A 248 14.54 -9.14 4.57
C LEU A 248 14.95 -8.78 6.01
N ARG A 249 15.97 -9.43 6.54
CA ARG A 249 16.33 -9.42 7.97
C ARG A 249 16.49 -8.02 8.56
N GLU A 250 17.19 -7.12 7.88
CA GLU A 250 17.43 -5.76 8.38
C GLU A 250 16.13 -4.94 8.47
N SER A 251 15.29 -4.99 7.44
CA SER A 251 14.00 -4.31 7.41
C SER A 251 13.05 -4.85 8.49
N VAL A 252 13.02 -6.16 8.68
CA VAL A 252 12.24 -6.81 9.75
C VAL A 252 12.71 -6.40 11.13
N TYR A 253 14.03 -6.38 11.38
CA TYR A 253 14.56 -5.90 12.66
C TYR A 253 14.20 -4.45 12.94
N THR A 254 14.15 -3.60 11.92
CA THR A 254 13.76 -2.19 12.09
C THR A 254 12.28 -2.09 12.52
N ILE A 255 11.40 -2.89 11.92
CA ILE A 255 9.98 -2.95 12.33
C ILE A 255 9.88 -3.45 13.79
N ILE A 256 10.56 -4.54 14.13
CA ILE A 256 10.55 -5.09 15.49
C ILE A 256 11.07 -4.06 16.52
N HIS A 257 12.09 -3.29 16.14
CA HIS A 257 12.63 -2.25 17.01
C HIS A 257 11.64 -1.11 17.23
N ALA A 258 10.93 -0.69 16.19
CA ALA A 258 9.87 0.32 16.29
C ALA A 258 8.72 -0.14 17.21
N VAL A 259 8.26 -1.39 17.04
CA VAL A 259 7.23 -1.99 17.92
C VAL A 259 7.68 -2.03 19.39
N LYS A 260 8.94 -2.36 19.66
CA LYS A 260 9.49 -2.40 21.03
C LYS A 260 9.66 -0.99 21.61
N GLY A 261 9.97 0.00 20.78
CA GLY A 261 10.12 1.40 21.19
C GLY A 261 8.78 1.98 21.65
N ASP A 262 7.74 1.72 20.88
CA ASP A 262 6.39 2.18 21.19
C ASP A 262 5.82 1.53 22.48
N ARG A 263 6.14 0.25 22.71
CA ARG A 263 5.75 -0.48 23.93
C ARG A 263 6.30 0.15 25.22
N LYS A 264 7.45 0.81 25.18
CA LYS A 264 8.08 1.44 26.38
C LYS A 264 7.37 2.71 26.83
N SER A 265 6.55 3.32 26.00
CA SER A 265 5.83 4.55 26.34
C SER A 265 4.49 4.31 27.08
N VAL A 266 4.13 3.07 27.37
CA VAL A 266 2.83 2.68 27.99
C VAL A 266 3.00 2.13 29.42
N VAL A 267 4.23 2.06 29.95
CA VAL A 267 4.52 1.60 31.32
C VAL A 267 4.79 2.79 32.25
#